data_23f27b018eccf74237438e67f327b7e1
#
_entry.id   23f27b018eccf74237438e67f327b7e1
#
_cell.length_a   1.000
_cell.length_b   1.000
_cell.length_c   1.000
_cell.angle_alpha   90.00
_cell.angle_beta   90.00
_cell.angle_gamma   90.00
#
_symmetry.space_group_name_H-M   'P 1'
#
loop_
_entity.id
_entity.type
_entity.pdbx_description
1 polymer ?
#
loop_
_entity_poly.entity_id
_entity_poly.type
_entity_poly.pdbx_seq_one_letter_code
_entity_poly.pdbx_strand_id
1 'polypeptide(L)'
;MSQNNPLTALLEKQPFVVLDGAMATELEARGCNLADSLWSAKVLVENPELIREVHLDYYRAGAQVAITASYQATPAGFAARGLDEAQSRALIGKSVELARNAREAYLAENPHAGTLLVAGSVGPYGAYLADGSEYRGDYVRSAEAFTAFHRPRVEALLDAGADLLACETLPSFGEIKALAALLAEYPRARAWFSFTLRDSEHLSDGTPLREVVDVLANSPHIVALGINCIALENTTAALKHLQSLTALPLVVYPNSGEHYDAVTKTWHHHGEACETLAGYLPQWLAAGAKLIGGCCRTTPKDIAELNAKR
;
A
#
# COMPACT_ATOMS: atom_id res chain seq x y z
N MET A 1 1.61 -26.34 8.27
CA MET A 1 1.99 -25.42 9.36
C MET A 1 1.76 -24.00 8.87
N SER A 2 0.93 -23.25 9.54
CA SER A 2 0.67 -21.85 9.24
C SER A 2 1.93 -21.06 9.49
N GLN A 3 2.73 -20.89 8.48
CA GLN A 3 4.03 -20.28 8.58
C GLN A 3 3.88 -18.77 8.63
N ASN A 4 3.74 -18.23 9.83
CA ASN A 4 3.91 -16.79 10.08
C ASN A 4 3.19 -15.84 9.10
N ASN A 5 1.97 -16.20 8.66
CA ASN A 5 1.13 -15.26 7.94
C ASN A 5 0.45 -14.35 8.98
N PRO A 6 0.86 -13.07 9.08
CA PRO A 6 0.33 -12.18 10.10
C PRO A 6 -1.16 -11.87 9.94
N LEU A 7 -1.74 -12.14 8.77
CA LEU A 7 -3.16 -11.90 8.52
C LEU A 7 -4.06 -13.00 9.06
N THR A 8 -3.53 -14.22 9.27
CA THR A 8 -4.33 -15.39 9.66
C THR A 8 -5.11 -15.13 10.95
N ALA A 9 -4.44 -14.64 11.99
CA ALA A 9 -5.08 -14.41 13.28
C ALA A 9 -6.24 -13.40 13.19
N LEU A 10 -6.10 -12.38 12.35
CA LEU A 10 -7.16 -11.39 12.15
C LEU A 10 -8.33 -11.96 11.35
N LEU A 11 -8.03 -12.66 10.24
CA LEU A 11 -9.07 -13.18 9.34
C LEU A 11 -9.86 -14.35 9.94
N GLU A 12 -9.32 -15.04 10.92
CA GLU A 12 -10.06 -16.08 11.65
C GLU A 12 -11.15 -15.50 12.57
N LYS A 13 -11.00 -14.24 12.98
CA LYS A 13 -11.88 -13.61 13.97
C LYS A 13 -12.85 -12.60 13.37
N GLN A 14 -12.62 -12.16 12.14
CA GLN A 14 -13.39 -11.09 11.53
C GLN A 14 -13.47 -11.24 10.02
N PRO A 15 -14.51 -10.66 9.37
CA PRO A 15 -14.73 -10.86 7.94
C PRO A 15 -13.73 -10.16 7.06
N PHE A 16 -13.12 -9.08 7.55
CA PHE A 16 -12.10 -8.33 6.81
C PHE A 16 -11.20 -7.55 7.76
N VAL A 17 -10.00 -7.22 7.27
CA VAL A 17 -9.01 -6.41 7.98
C VAL A 17 -9.10 -4.97 7.48
N VAL A 18 -9.11 -4.01 8.39
CA VAL A 18 -9.16 -2.57 8.06
C VAL A 18 -7.74 -2.05 7.88
N LEU A 19 -7.43 -1.57 6.68
CA LEU A 19 -6.18 -0.88 6.37
C LEU A 19 -6.31 0.61 6.69
N ASP A 20 -5.21 1.34 6.63
CA ASP A 20 -5.21 2.79 6.74
C ASP A 20 -5.63 3.48 5.44
N GLY A 21 -5.52 4.80 5.41
CA GLY A 21 -5.82 5.64 4.25
C GLY A 21 -4.63 6.51 3.85
N ALA A 22 -4.91 7.60 3.13
CA ALA A 22 -3.89 8.45 2.55
C ALA A 22 -3.01 9.14 3.60
N MET A 23 -1.70 9.12 3.35
CA MET A 23 -0.72 9.86 4.16
C MET A 23 -0.62 11.32 3.70
N ALA A 24 -0.56 11.56 2.39
CA ALA A 24 -0.32 12.88 1.81
C ALA A 24 -1.34 13.93 2.27
N THR A 25 -2.63 13.62 2.15
CA THR A 25 -3.70 14.55 2.51
C THR A 25 -3.62 14.97 3.98
N GLU A 26 -3.32 14.02 4.85
CA GLU A 26 -3.20 14.28 6.29
C GLU A 26 -1.96 15.10 6.63
N LEU A 27 -0.85 14.89 5.91
CA LEU A 27 0.35 15.71 6.08
C LEU A 27 0.12 17.13 5.60
N GLU A 28 -0.57 17.31 4.47
CA GLU A 28 -0.95 18.65 3.98
C GLU A 28 -1.83 19.39 4.98
N ALA A 29 -2.79 18.70 5.60
CA ALA A 29 -3.64 19.27 6.64
C ALA A 29 -2.85 19.75 7.86
N ARG A 30 -1.66 19.18 8.08
CA ARG A 30 -0.74 19.57 9.16
C ARG A 30 0.30 20.60 8.71
N GLY A 31 0.16 21.17 7.51
CA GLY A 31 1.04 22.23 7.01
C GLY A 31 2.28 21.76 6.26
N CYS A 32 2.39 20.46 5.92
CA CYS A 32 3.50 19.98 5.11
C CYS A 32 3.37 20.46 3.67
N ASN A 33 4.48 20.96 3.11
CA ASN A 33 4.57 21.27 1.70
C ASN A 33 5.01 20.01 0.94
N LEU A 34 4.12 19.44 0.14
CA LEU A 34 4.38 18.25 -0.65
C LEU A 34 4.76 18.56 -2.10
N ALA A 35 5.17 19.78 -2.40
CA ALA A 35 5.61 20.23 -3.73
C ALA A 35 7.01 19.71 -4.07
N ASP A 36 7.18 18.40 -4.02
CA ASP A 36 8.43 17.71 -4.34
C ASP A 36 8.05 16.40 -5.03
N SER A 37 8.76 16.04 -6.11
CA SER A 37 8.48 14.83 -6.86
C SER A 37 8.59 13.55 -6.01
N LEU A 38 9.43 13.57 -4.99
CA LEU A 38 9.61 12.49 -4.02
C LEU A 38 9.19 12.97 -2.61
N TRP A 39 7.97 13.53 -2.51
CA TRP A 39 7.49 14.18 -1.29
C TRP A 39 7.52 13.27 -0.05
N SER A 40 7.21 11.99 -0.20
CA SER A 40 7.19 11.07 0.94
C SER A 40 8.59 10.86 1.52
N ALA A 41 9.60 10.80 0.66
CA ALA A 41 10.99 10.75 1.09
C ALA A 41 11.41 12.04 1.79
N LYS A 42 11.00 13.20 1.25
CA LYS A 42 11.27 14.51 1.84
C LYS A 42 10.70 14.62 3.26
N VAL A 43 9.44 14.25 3.44
CA VAL A 43 8.77 14.34 4.75
C VAL A 43 9.43 13.41 5.77
N LEU A 44 9.87 12.25 5.35
CA LEU A 44 10.58 11.30 6.21
C LEU A 44 11.89 11.90 6.76
N VAL A 45 12.57 12.74 5.97
CA VAL A 45 13.78 13.44 6.39
C VAL A 45 13.45 14.66 7.28
N GLU A 46 12.50 15.49 6.84
CA GLU A 46 12.27 16.83 7.43
C GLU A 46 11.22 16.84 8.55
N ASN A 47 10.20 15.99 8.48
CA ASN A 47 9.05 16.01 9.40
C ASN A 47 8.62 14.61 9.85
N PRO A 48 9.53 13.77 10.38
CA PRO A 48 9.19 12.39 10.74
C PRO A 48 8.09 12.30 11.80
N GLU A 49 8.05 13.23 12.73
CA GLU A 49 7.06 13.21 13.82
C GLU A 49 5.63 13.35 13.31
N LEU A 50 5.42 14.12 12.25
CA LEU A 50 4.09 14.26 11.64
C LEU A 50 3.63 12.94 11.02
N ILE A 51 4.55 12.16 10.47
CA ILE A 51 4.24 10.83 9.96
C ILE A 51 3.71 9.93 11.09
N ARG A 52 4.37 9.94 12.24
CA ARG A 52 3.91 9.19 13.42
C ARG A 52 2.51 9.61 13.84
N GLU A 53 2.25 10.91 13.88
CA GLU A 53 0.92 11.44 14.22
C GLU A 53 -0.17 10.95 13.27
N VAL A 54 0.11 10.91 11.97
CA VAL A 54 -0.84 10.41 10.98
C VAL A 54 -1.12 8.92 11.19
N HIS A 55 -0.10 8.12 11.43
CA HIS A 55 -0.29 6.70 11.75
C HIS A 55 -1.17 6.51 13.00
N LEU A 56 -0.92 7.31 14.03
CA LEU A 56 -1.71 7.25 15.27
C LEU A 56 -3.19 7.59 15.00
N ASP A 57 -3.46 8.62 14.21
CA ASP A 57 -4.82 8.98 13.85
C ASP A 57 -5.55 7.85 13.11
N TYR A 58 -4.84 7.14 12.22
CA TYR A 58 -5.44 6.00 11.52
C TYR A 58 -5.70 4.82 12.45
N TYR A 59 -4.79 4.51 13.37
CA TYR A 59 -5.06 3.48 14.37
C TYR A 59 -6.27 3.87 15.25
N ARG A 60 -6.37 5.13 15.65
CA ARG A 60 -7.52 5.64 16.41
C ARG A 60 -8.82 5.55 15.62
N ALA A 61 -8.76 5.67 14.31
CA ALA A 61 -9.92 5.49 13.44
C ALA A 61 -10.33 4.02 13.26
N GLY A 62 -9.50 3.10 13.70
CA GLY A 62 -9.78 1.66 13.62
C GLY A 62 -8.96 0.89 12.62
N ALA A 63 -7.97 1.53 11.97
CA ALA A 63 -7.04 0.80 11.11
C ALA A 63 -6.30 -0.27 11.91
N GLN A 64 -6.20 -1.45 11.34
CA GLN A 64 -5.48 -2.58 11.94
C GLN A 64 -4.11 -2.78 11.31
N VAL A 65 -3.87 -2.14 10.16
CA VAL A 65 -2.60 -2.16 9.45
C VAL A 65 -2.24 -0.72 9.07
N ALA A 66 -1.06 -0.29 9.49
CA ALA A 66 -0.46 0.96 9.03
C ALA A 66 0.54 0.64 7.92
N ILE A 67 0.44 1.32 6.79
CA ILE A 67 1.37 1.21 5.68
C ILE A 67 2.42 2.30 5.85
N THR A 68 3.71 1.93 5.87
CA THR A 68 4.80 2.87 6.18
C THR A 68 5.01 3.92 5.10
N ALA A 69 5.57 5.07 5.48
CA ALA A 69 5.89 6.18 4.57
C ALA A 69 7.19 5.90 3.78
N SER A 70 7.30 4.71 3.20
CA SER A 70 8.48 4.25 2.46
C SER A 70 8.23 4.01 0.97
N TYR A 71 7.09 4.44 0.47
CA TYR A 71 6.68 4.21 -0.92
C TYR A 71 7.72 4.67 -1.95
N GLN A 72 8.34 5.84 -1.72
CA GLN A 72 9.39 6.38 -2.57
C GLN A 72 10.75 6.40 -1.88
N ALA A 73 10.90 5.75 -0.73
CA ALA A 73 12.13 5.75 0.05
C ALA A 73 13.09 4.67 -0.46
N THR A 74 14.04 5.07 -1.31
CA THR A 74 15.03 4.17 -1.91
C THR A 74 16.40 4.86 -1.95
N PRO A 75 17.50 4.09 -1.97
CA PRO A 75 18.83 4.71 -2.17
C PRO A 75 18.88 5.55 -3.44
N ALA A 76 18.26 5.08 -4.54
CA ALA A 76 18.21 5.86 -5.78
C ALA A 76 17.49 7.21 -5.58
N GLY A 77 16.35 7.22 -4.88
CA GLY A 77 15.60 8.44 -4.59
C GLY A 77 16.35 9.38 -3.65
N PHE A 78 16.97 8.85 -2.61
CA PHE A 78 17.71 9.65 -1.64
C PHE A 78 19.08 10.14 -2.16
N ALA A 79 19.65 9.49 -3.18
CA ALA A 79 20.91 9.92 -3.77
C ALA A 79 20.84 11.35 -4.31
N ALA A 80 19.70 11.77 -4.84
CA ALA A 80 19.47 13.13 -5.31
C ALA A 80 19.52 14.17 -4.17
N ARG A 81 19.40 13.73 -2.91
CA ARG A 81 19.50 14.58 -1.72
C ARG A 81 20.86 14.45 -1.04
N GLY A 82 21.83 13.79 -1.68
CA GLY A 82 23.18 13.63 -1.14
C GLY A 82 23.30 12.57 -0.05
N LEU A 83 22.32 11.69 0.09
CA LEU A 83 22.35 10.60 1.09
C LEU A 83 22.96 9.35 0.47
N ASP A 84 23.84 8.67 1.22
CA ASP A 84 24.41 7.41 0.82
C ASP A 84 23.47 6.24 1.11
N GLU A 85 23.87 5.02 0.73
CA GLU A 85 23.05 3.82 0.95
C GLU A 85 22.77 3.56 2.42
N ALA A 86 23.77 3.71 3.28
CA ALA A 86 23.59 3.48 4.73
C ALA A 86 22.60 4.46 5.34
N GLN A 87 22.70 5.74 4.96
CA GLN A 87 21.74 6.78 5.40
C GLN A 87 20.34 6.51 4.86
N SER A 88 20.23 6.05 3.61
CA SER A 88 18.96 5.69 2.98
C SER A 88 18.30 4.52 3.70
N ARG A 89 19.06 3.48 4.00
CA ARG A 89 18.55 2.30 4.76
C ARG A 89 18.08 2.71 6.15
N ALA A 90 18.80 3.60 6.83
CA ALA A 90 18.41 4.10 8.15
C ALA A 90 17.06 4.84 8.10
N LEU A 91 16.84 5.66 7.07
CA LEU A 91 15.57 6.38 6.89
C LEU A 91 14.41 5.43 6.54
N ILE A 92 14.67 4.42 5.73
CA ILE A 92 13.67 3.39 5.43
C ILE A 92 13.26 2.66 6.72
N GLY A 93 14.24 2.27 7.53
CA GLY A 93 13.99 1.66 8.85
C GLY A 93 13.21 2.60 9.76
N LYS A 94 13.49 3.90 9.71
CA LYS A 94 12.76 4.92 10.49
C LYS A 94 11.29 4.95 10.12
N SER A 95 10.93 4.74 8.86
CA SER A 95 9.52 4.69 8.46
C SER A 95 8.75 3.59 9.21
N VAL A 96 9.37 2.46 9.43
CA VAL A 96 8.80 1.35 10.23
C VAL A 96 8.74 1.73 11.70
N GLU A 97 9.80 2.30 12.24
CA GLU A 97 9.87 2.76 13.64
C GLU A 97 8.75 3.74 13.96
N LEU A 98 8.49 4.71 13.08
CA LEU A 98 7.42 5.69 13.29
C LEU A 98 6.04 5.03 13.36
N ALA A 99 5.76 4.07 12.49
CA ALA A 99 4.51 3.32 12.51
C ALA A 99 4.40 2.44 13.78
N ARG A 100 5.49 1.80 14.17
CA ARG A 100 5.52 0.99 15.40
C ARG A 100 5.33 1.83 16.65
N ASN A 101 5.94 3.01 16.71
CA ASN A 101 5.77 3.94 17.82
C ASN A 101 4.31 4.42 17.93
N ALA A 102 3.67 4.69 16.81
CA ALA A 102 2.25 5.04 16.76
C ALA A 102 1.39 3.88 17.28
N ARG A 103 1.69 2.66 16.87
CA ARG A 103 1.00 1.45 17.34
C ARG A 103 1.13 1.29 18.86
N GLU A 104 2.33 1.46 19.39
CA GLU A 104 2.57 1.37 20.84
C GLU A 104 1.81 2.45 21.60
N ALA A 105 1.78 3.69 21.10
CA ALA A 105 1.03 4.78 21.70
C ALA A 105 -0.47 4.46 21.72
N TYR A 106 -1.00 3.93 20.62
CA TYR A 106 -2.40 3.53 20.56
C TYR A 106 -2.73 2.39 21.52
N LEU A 107 -1.87 1.38 21.60
CA LEU A 107 -2.06 0.24 22.50
C LEU A 107 -1.97 0.65 23.98
N ALA A 108 -1.18 1.66 24.32
CA ALA A 108 -1.15 2.22 25.66
C ALA A 108 -2.48 2.88 26.03
N GLU A 109 -3.14 3.52 25.07
CA GLU A 109 -4.48 4.09 25.24
C GLU A 109 -5.58 3.00 25.22
N ASN A 110 -5.35 1.92 24.50
CA ASN A 110 -6.34 0.86 24.24
C ASN A 110 -5.71 -0.54 24.43
N PRO A 111 -5.44 -0.97 25.66
CA PRO A 111 -4.71 -2.23 25.91
C PRO A 111 -5.39 -3.49 25.38
N HIS A 112 -6.69 -3.42 25.10
CA HIS A 112 -7.49 -4.55 24.61
C HIS A 112 -7.78 -4.50 23.11
N ALA A 113 -7.06 -3.65 22.36
CA ALA A 113 -7.36 -3.42 20.95
C ALA A 113 -7.11 -4.64 20.02
N GLY A 114 -6.41 -5.65 20.51
CA GLY A 114 -6.08 -6.83 19.69
C GLY A 114 -4.87 -6.63 18.79
N THR A 115 -4.76 -7.44 17.74
CA THR A 115 -3.61 -7.44 16.84
C THR A 115 -3.62 -6.23 15.92
N LEU A 116 -2.53 -5.49 15.91
CA LEU A 116 -2.27 -4.39 14.98
C LEU A 116 -0.96 -4.67 14.25
N LEU A 117 -0.91 -4.33 12.97
CA LEU A 117 0.21 -4.65 12.08
C LEU A 117 0.83 -3.39 11.47
N VAL A 118 2.08 -3.54 11.06
CA VAL A 118 2.81 -2.55 10.26
C VAL A 118 3.23 -3.23 8.96
N ALA A 119 2.77 -2.69 7.82
CA ALA A 119 3.15 -3.15 6.50
C ALA A 119 4.15 -2.19 5.88
N GLY A 120 5.31 -2.71 5.48
CA GLY A 120 6.34 -1.91 4.83
C GLY A 120 6.00 -1.64 3.37
N SER A 121 5.81 -0.37 3.02
CA SER A 121 5.49 0.02 1.64
C SER A 121 6.67 -0.15 0.70
N VAL A 122 6.44 -0.88 -0.39
CA VAL A 122 7.37 -1.08 -1.50
C VAL A 122 6.69 -0.60 -2.77
N GLY A 123 6.94 0.66 -3.12
CA GLY A 123 6.41 1.26 -4.35
C GLY A 123 7.20 0.83 -5.59
N PRO A 124 6.62 0.97 -6.79
CA PRO A 124 7.26 0.55 -8.03
C PRO A 124 8.37 1.50 -8.48
N TYR A 125 9.19 1.01 -9.39
CA TYR A 125 10.20 1.83 -10.06
C TYR A 125 9.59 3.06 -10.75
N GLY A 126 8.39 2.91 -11.31
CA GLY A 126 7.66 4.02 -11.91
C GLY A 126 7.38 5.17 -10.97
N ALA A 127 7.17 4.91 -9.70
CA ALA A 127 6.98 5.96 -8.70
C ALA A 127 8.27 6.74 -8.43
N TYR A 128 9.42 6.07 -8.51
CA TYR A 128 10.73 6.74 -8.44
C TYR A 128 10.94 7.69 -9.61
N LEU A 129 10.46 7.36 -10.80
CA LEU A 129 10.58 8.21 -11.99
C LEU A 129 9.78 9.51 -11.84
N ALA A 130 8.74 9.51 -11.01
CA ALA A 130 7.91 10.67 -10.68
C ALA A 130 7.27 11.35 -11.91
N ASP A 131 6.87 10.56 -12.90
CA ASP A 131 6.28 11.01 -14.17
C ASP A 131 4.96 10.31 -14.51
N GLY A 132 4.35 9.64 -13.53
CA GLY A 132 3.10 8.88 -13.73
C GLY A 132 3.31 7.48 -14.28
N SER A 133 4.54 7.00 -14.43
CA SER A 133 4.85 5.67 -14.98
C SER A 133 4.24 4.53 -14.15
N GLU A 134 3.99 4.76 -12.84
CA GLU A 134 3.32 3.78 -11.97
C GLU A 134 1.89 3.47 -12.40
N TYR A 135 1.31 4.29 -13.27
CA TYR A 135 -0.03 4.08 -13.83
C TYR A 135 -0.02 3.65 -15.29
N ARG A 136 1.15 3.61 -15.94
CA ARG A 136 1.31 3.19 -17.34
C ARG A 136 2.07 1.88 -17.51
N GLY A 137 3.07 1.65 -16.68
CA GLY A 137 3.91 0.46 -16.75
C GLY A 137 4.76 0.39 -18.03
N ASP A 138 5.05 1.53 -18.66
CA ASP A 138 5.71 1.62 -19.95
C ASP A 138 7.24 1.69 -19.86
N TYR A 139 7.80 1.38 -18.70
CA TYR A 139 9.25 1.27 -18.53
C TYR A 139 9.68 -0.21 -18.59
N VAL A 140 10.87 -0.43 -19.12
CA VAL A 140 11.47 -1.78 -19.20
C VAL A 140 12.87 -1.75 -18.63
N ARG A 141 13.11 -2.67 -17.68
CA ARG A 141 14.43 -2.89 -17.10
C ARG A 141 14.69 -4.37 -16.94
N SER A 142 15.97 -4.75 -16.80
CA SER A 142 16.33 -6.14 -16.52
C SER A 142 15.85 -6.57 -15.13
N ALA A 143 15.71 -7.88 -14.94
CA ALA A 143 15.41 -8.43 -13.62
C ALA A 143 16.44 -8.01 -12.58
N GLU A 144 17.73 -7.99 -12.97
CA GLU A 144 18.82 -7.57 -12.10
C GLU A 144 18.70 -6.11 -11.68
N ALA A 145 18.29 -5.22 -12.60
CA ALA A 145 18.11 -3.81 -12.32
C ALA A 145 16.95 -3.57 -11.36
N PHE A 146 15.82 -4.25 -11.55
CA PHE A 146 14.69 -4.17 -10.62
C PHE A 146 15.07 -4.72 -9.25
N THR A 147 15.77 -5.84 -9.20
CA THR A 147 16.22 -6.43 -7.94
C THR A 147 17.14 -5.48 -7.18
N ALA A 148 18.12 -4.90 -7.88
CA ALA A 148 19.05 -3.93 -7.26
C ALA A 148 18.32 -2.70 -6.73
N PHE A 149 17.27 -2.25 -7.43
CA PHE A 149 16.45 -1.11 -7.00
C PHE A 149 15.67 -1.40 -5.71
N HIS A 150 15.06 -2.58 -5.62
CA HIS A 150 14.17 -2.94 -4.50
C HIS A 150 14.88 -3.56 -3.30
N ARG A 151 15.99 -4.27 -3.50
CA ARG A 151 16.67 -5.03 -2.42
C ARG A 151 16.98 -4.20 -1.18
N PRO A 152 17.60 -3.03 -1.27
CA PRO A 152 17.95 -2.26 -0.07
C PRO A 152 16.72 -1.90 0.77
N ARG A 153 15.62 -1.52 0.12
CA ARG A 153 14.39 -1.16 0.84
C ARG A 153 13.74 -2.38 1.46
N VAL A 154 13.63 -3.48 0.73
CA VAL A 154 13.07 -4.72 1.27
C VAL A 154 13.84 -5.16 2.51
N GLU A 155 15.17 -5.18 2.44
CA GLU A 155 16.01 -5.56 3.58
C GLU A 155 15.84 -4.63 4.76
N ALA A 156 15.86 -3.31 4.52
CA ALA A 156 15.72 -2.33 5.59
C ALA A 156 14.36 -2.40 6.27
N LEU A 157 13.29 -2.63 5.52
CA LEU A 157 11.93 -2.79 6.08
C LEU A 157 11.83 -4.04 6.95
N LEU A 158 12.36 -5.17 6.47
CA LEU A 158 12.35 -6.42 7.23
C LEU A 158 13.20 -6.32 8.49
N ASP A 159 14.40 -5.76 8.38
CA ASP A 159 15.32 -5.58 9.50
C ASP A 159 14.74 -4.66 10.60
N ALA A 160 13.95 -3.65 10.19
CA ALA A 160 13.31 -2.74 11.14
C ALA A 160 12.06 -3.35 11.82
N GLY A 161 11.63 -4.53 11.39
CA GLY A 161 10.53 -5.25 12.04
C GLY A 161 9.16 -4.98 11.43
N ALA A 162 9.06 -4.69 10.15
CA ALA A 162 7.77 -4.69 9.45
C ALA A 162 7.15 -6.10 9.57
N ASP A 163 5.87 -6.16 9.90
CA ASP A 163 5.16 -7.45 10.05
C ASP A 163 4.93 -8.13 8.71
N LEU A 164 4.72 -7.34 7.67
CA LEU A 164 4.64 -7.79 6.28
C LEU A 164 4.99 -6.62 5.37
N LEU A 165 5.04 -6.89 4.06
CA LEU A 165 5.31 -5.87 3.05
C LEU A 165 4.06 -5.59 2.22
N ALA A 166 3.85 -4.33 1.90
CA ALA A 166 2.85 -3.88 0.93
C ALA A 166 3.56 -3.54 -0.37
N CYS A 167 3.66 -4.51 -1.27
CA CYS A 167 4.21 -4.32 -2.60
C CYS A 167 3.08 -3.80 -3.47
N GLU A 168 3.03 -2.49 -3.65
CA GLU A 168 1.80 -1.80 -4.06
C GLU A 168 1.99 -0.93 -5.31
N THR A 169 0.87 -0.63 -5.96
CA THR A 169 0.81 0.26 -7.12
C THR A 169 1.69 -0.26 -8.27
N LEU A 170 1.70 -1.59 -8.45
CA LEU A 170 2.60 -2.27 -9.37
C LEU A 170 2.01 -2.32 -10.78
N PRO A 171 2.65 -1.66 -11.78
CA PRO A 171 2.10 -1.58 -13.13
C PRO A 171 2.77 -2.52 -14.12
N SER A 172 3.94 -3.10 -13.79
CA SER A 172 4.82 -3.79 -14.71
C SER A 172 5.01 -5.25 -14.36
N PHE A 173 4.74 -6.13 -15.32
CA PHE A 173 4.89 -7.58 -15.13
C PHE A 173 6.36 -7.97 -14.88
N GLY A 174 7.29 -7.35 -15.60
CA GLY A 174 8.72 -7.60 -15.38
C GLY A 174 9.18 -7.26 -13.97
N GLU A 175 8.70 -6.14 -13.45
CA GLU A 175 9.00 -5.72 -12.09
C GLU A 175 8.36 -6.65 -11.05
N ILE A 176 7.12 -7.05 -11.26
CA ILE A 176 6.39 -7.97 -10.37
C ILE A 176 7.15 -9.30 -10.25
N LYS A 177 7.60 -9.86 -11.39
CA LYS A 177 8.39 -11.11 -11.39
C LYS A 177 9.70 -10.96 -10.61
N ALA A 178 10.42 -9.88 -10.84
CA ALA A 178 11.69 -9.62 -10.16
C ALA A 178 11.48 -9.43 -8.64
N LEU A 179 10.43 -8.72 -8.26
CA LEU A 179 10.14 -8.47 -6.85
C LEU A 179 9.71 -9.77 -6.14
N ALA A 180 8.89 -10.59 -6.77
CA ALA A 180 8.50 -11.89 -6.21
C ALA A 180 9.70 -12.81 -6.03
N ALA A 181 10.61 -12.85 -7.00
CA ALA A 181 11.86 -13.63 -6.91
C ALA A 181 12.77 -13.10 -5.79
N LEU A 182 12.83 -11.79 -5.62
CA LEU A 182 13.60 -11.18 -4.54
C LEU A 182 13.06 -11.60 -3.17
N LEU A 183 11.74 -11.57 -2.96
CA LEU A 183 11.15 -11.95 -1.68
C LEU A 183 11.42 -13.43 -1.34
N ALA A 184 11.55 -14.29 -2.34
CA ALA A 184 11.86 -15.70 -2.13
C ALA A 184 13.22 -15.93 -1.47
N GLU A 185 14.12 -14.94 -1.51
CA GLU A 185 15.43 -15.02 -0.85
C GLU A 185 15.34 -14.77 0.66
N TYR A 186 14.21 -14.30 1.17
CA TYR A 186 14.02 -13.96 2.59
C TYR A 186 12.95 -14.86 3.20
N PRO A 187 13.33 -15.90 3.95
CA PRO A 187 12.38 -16.91 4.44
C PRO A 187 11.22 -16.35 5.26
N ARG A 188 11.43 -15.24 5.96
CA ARG A 188 10.40 -14.61 6.81
C ARG A 188 9.53 -13.59 6.10
N ALA A 189 9.88 -13.20 4.87
CA ALA A 189 9.12 -12.20 4.15
C ALA A 189 7.71 -12.69 3.82
N ARG A 190 6.72 -11.87 4.13
CA ARG A 190 5.33 -12.03 3.72
C ARG A 190 4.86 -10.73 3.13
N ALA A 191 4.09 -10.78 2.07
CA ALA A 191 3.68 -9.59 1.34
C ALA A 191 2.32 -9.76 0.71
N TRP A 192 1.60 -8.65 0.55
CA TRP A 192 0.59 -8.59 -0.49
C TRP A 192 1.17 -7.89 -1.72
N PHE A 193 0.62 -8.22 -2.89
CA PHE A 193 0.91 -7.54 -4.14
C PHE A 193 -0.37 -6.88 -4.63
N SER A 194 -0.33 -5.57 -4.84
CA SER A 194 -1.46 -4.84 -5.40
C SER A 194 -1.04 -4.08 -6.65
N PHE A 195 -1.96 -4.05 -7.61
CA PHE A 195 -1.66 -3.66 -8.98
C PHE A 195 -2.38 -2.40 -9.38
N THR A 196 -1.79 -1.67 -10.33
CA THR A 196 -2.51 -0.67 -11.11
C THR A 196 -2.90 -1.28 -12.45
N LEU A 197 -4.07 -0.93 -12.94
CA LEU A 197 -4.72 -1.64 -14.03
C LEU A 197 -5.00 -0.71 -15.21
N ARG A 198 -4.93 -1.28 -16.42
CA ARG A 198 -5.42 -0.66 -17.64
C ARG A 198 -6.94 -0.81 -17.76
N ASP A 199 -7.44 -1.97 -17.36
CA ASP A 199 -8.85 -2.31 -17.26
C ASP A 199 -9.04 -3.42 -16.24
N SER A 200 -10.25 -3.93 -16.04
CA SER A 200 -10.55 -4.93 -15.01
C SER A 200 -9.80 -6.26 -15.16
N GLU A 201 -9.20 -6.52 -16.31
CA GLU A 201 -8.56 -7.80 -16.63
C GLU A 201 -7.07 -7.68 -16.99
N HIS A 202 -6.55 -6.45 -17.11
CA HIS A 202 -5.18 -6.20 -17.57
C HIS A 202 -4.44 -5.24 -16.64
N LEU A 203 -3.19 -5.61 -16.35
CA LEU A 203 -2.22 -4.75 -15.71
C LEU A 203 -2.00 -3.47 -16.54
N SER A 204 -1.51 -2.41 -15.93
CA SER A 204 -1.26 -1.14 -16.64
C SER A 204 -0.40 -1.31 -17.89
N ASP A 205 0.57 -2.23 -17.88
CA ASP A 205 1.43 -2.51 -19.06
C ASP A 205 0.75 -3.36 -20.13
N GLY A 206 -0.50 -3.78 -19.89
CA GLY A 206 -1.26 -4.59 -20.84
C GLY A 206 -1.20 -6.09 -20.60
N THR A 207 -0.40 -6.57 -19.66
CA THR A 207 -0.33 -8.00 -19.33
C THR A 207 -1.65 -8.48 -18.72
N PRO A 208 -2.22 -9.61 -19.22
CA PRO A 208 -3.41 -10.17 -18.59
C PRO A 208 -3.16 -10.55 -17.13
N LEU A 209 -4.10 -10.22 -16.26
CA LEU A 209 -3.98 -10.54 -14.84
C LEU A 209 -3.84 -12.05 -14.59
N ARG A 210 -4.39 -12.89 -15.47
CA ARG A 210 -4.21 -14.34 -15.40
C ARG A 210 -2.73 -14.72 -15.40
N GLU A 211 -1.93 -14.11 -16.28
CA GLU A 211 -0.48 -14.39 -16.34
C GLU A 211 0.23 -13.92 -15.08
N VAL A 212 -0.17 -12.78 -14.54
CA VAL A 212 0.40 -12.24 -13.30
C VAL A 212 0.11 -13.18 -12.14
N VAL A 213 -1.12 -13.61 -11.99
CA VAL A 213 -1.54 -14.51 -10.92
C VAL A 213 -0.83 -15.86 -11.05
N ASP A 214 -0.70 -16.41 -12.25
CA ASP A 214 -0.02 -17.68 -12.47
C ASP A 214 1.44 -17.66 -11.97
N VAL A 215 2.14 -16.57 -12.19
CA VAL A 215 3.52 -16.41 -11.70
C VAL A 215 3.58 -16.35 -10.18
N LEU A 216 2.58 -15.74 -9.53
CA LEU A 216 2.55 -15.53 -8.09
C LEU A 216 1.93 -16.70 -7.30
N ALA A 217 1.20 -17.58 -7.98
CA ALA A 217 0.32 -18.58 -7.35
C ALA A 217 1.00 -19.55 -6.38
N ASN A 218 2.27 -19.85 -6.62
CA ASN A 218 2.98 -20.87 -5.82
C ASN A 218 3.96 -20.29 -4.80
N SER A 219 3.96 -18.97 -4.62
CA SER A 219 4.85 -18.34 -3.65
C SER A 219 4.25 -18.37 -2.25
N PRO A 220 4.92 -19.01 -1.26
CA PRO A 220 4.46 -18.97 0.12
C PRO A 220 4.66 -17.59 0.77
N HIS A 221 5.38 -16.70 0.12
CA HIS A 221 5.64 -15.34 0.61
C HIS A 221 4.49 -14.39 0.33
N ILE A 222 3.63 -14.70 -0.64
CA ILE A 222 2.53 -13.83 -1.06
C ILE A 222 1.26 -14.29 -0.36
N VAL A 223 0.72 -13.43 0.50
CA VAL A 223 -0.42 -13.75 1.37
C VAL A 223 -1.74 -13.12 0.92
N ALA A 224 -1.68 -12.16 0.01
CA ALA A 224 -2.86 -11.53 -0.58
C ALA A 224 -2.50 -10.87 -1.91
N LEU A 225 -3.49 -10.73 -2.78
CA LEU A 225 -3.38 -10.02 -4.06
C LEU A 225 -4.50 -9.00 -4.17
N GLY A 226 -4.28 -7.92 -4.90
CA GLY A 226 -5.37 -6.97 -5.11
C GLY A 226 -5.02 -5.75 -5.92
N ILE A 227 -5.71 -4.67 -5.61
CA ILE A 227 -5.67 -3.42 -6.36
C ILE A 227 -5.65 -2.24 -5.42
N ASN A 228 -4.96 -1.18 -5.83
CA ASN A 228 -4.94 0.08 -5.09
C ASN A 228 -4.77 1.27 -6.05
N CYS A 229 -5.00 2.47 -5.55
CA CYS A 229 -4.92 3.69 -6.36
C CYS A 229 -5.75 3.60 -7.64
N ILE A 230 -6.97 3.16 -7.49
CA ILE A 230 -7.94 2.95 -8.57
C ILE A 230 -9.22 3.71 -8.23
N ALA A 231 -9.96 4.14 -9.24
CA ALA A 231 -11.26 4.78 -9.03
C ALA A 231 -12.27 3.79 -8.42
N LEU A 232 -13.12 4.27 -7.52
CA LEU A 232 -14.10 3.42 -6.83
C LEU A 232 -14.96 2.61 -7.80
N GLU A 233 -15.45 3.22 -8.86
CA GLU A 233 -16.32 2.59 -9.85
C GLU A 233 -15.67 1.42 -10.60
N ASN A 234 -14.34 1.34 -10.58
CA ASN A 234 -13.60 0.29 -11.28
C ASN A 234 -13.18 -0.88 -10.37
N THR A 235 -13.44 -0.79 -9.09
CA THR A 235 -12.95 -1.77 -8.11
C THR A 235 -13.63 -3.12 -8.20
N THR A 236 -14.96 -3.15 -8.24
CA THR A 236 -15.73 -4.39 -8.11
C THR A 236 -15.48 -5.35 -9.27
N ALA A 237 -15.45 -4.86 -10.50
CA ALA A 237 -15.18 -5.68 -11.67
C ALA A 237 -13.78 -6.31 -11.62
N ALA A 238 -12.77 -5.53 -11.21
CA ALA A 238 -11.41 -6.01 -11.07
C ALA A 238 -11.29 -7.06 -9.96
N LEU A 239 -11.93 -6.85 -8.82
CA LEU A 239 -11.93 -7.82 -7.73
C LEU A 239 -12.61 -9.12 -8.13
N LYS A 240 -13.75 -9.06 -8.82
CA LYS A 240 -14.43 -10.25 -9.32
C LYS A 240 -13.55 -11.05 -10.28
N HIS A 241 -12.83 -10.36 -11.16
CA HIS A 241 -11.91 -11.03 -12.07
C HIS A 241 -10.79 -11.73 -11.30
N LEU A 242 -10.14 -11.04 -10.35
CA LEU A 242 -9.11 -11.63 -9.51
C LEU A 242 -9.64 -12.82 -8.69
N GLN A 243 -10.85 -12.71 -8.14
CA GLN A 243 -11.48 -13.78 -7.39
C GLN A 243 -11.61 -15.08 -8.23
N SER A 244 -11.83 -14.93 -9.52
CA SER A 244 -11.92 -16.08 -10.45
C SER A 244 -10.55 -16.73 -10.72
N LEU A 245 -9.45 -16.04 -10.41
CA LEU A 245 -8.08 -16.47 -10.72
C LEU A 245 -7.32 -17.02 -9.51
N THR A 246 -7.71 -16.65 -8.29
CA THR A 246 -6.96 -17.03 -7.08
C THR A 246 -7.89 -17.29 -5.90
N ALA A 247 -7.45 -18.16 -5.00
CA ALA A 247 -8.12 -18.38 -3.72
C ALA A 247 -7.55 -17.52 -2.58
N LEU A 248 -6.51 -16.73 -2.85
CA LEU A 248 -5.93 -15.85 -1.84
C LEU A 248 -6.92 -14.74 -1.44
N PRO A 249 -6.83 -14.24 -0.21
CA PRO A 249 -7.57 -13.04 0.18
C PRO A 249 -7.24 -11.89 -0.77
N LEU A 250 -8.24 -11.08 -1.10
CA LEU A 250 -8.02 -9.92 -1.95
C LEU A 250 -7.89 -8.65 -1.13
N VAL A 251 -7.03 -7.74 -1.59
CA VAL A 251 -6.82 -6.42 -0.97
C VAL A 251 -7.33 -5.32 -1.90
N VAL A 252 -8.04 -4.35 -1.32
CA VAL A 252 -8.54 -3.20 -2.07
C VAL A 252 -8.39 -1.93 -1.23
N TYR A 253 -7.65 -0.95 -1.77
CA TYR A 253 -7.56 0.39 -1.19
C TYR A 253 -7.52 1.43 -2.32
N PRO A 254 -8.73 1.82 -2.75
CA PRO A 254 -8.91 2.73 -3.88
C PRO A 254 -8.73 4.18 -3.48
N ASN A 255 -8.78 5.06 -4.46
CA ASN A 255 -8.89 6.49 -4.23
C ASN A 255 -10.27 6.83 -3.66
N SER A 256 -10.42 8.03 -3.09
CA SER A 256 -11.72 8.53 -2.65
C SER A 256 -12.66 8.69 -3.86
N GLY A 257 -13.95 8.86 -3.59
CA GLY A 257 -14.92 9.15 -4.64
C GLY A 257 -14.80 10.56 -5.23
N GLU A 258 -13.79 11.34 -4.83
CA GLU A 258 -13.53 12.66 -5.38
C GLU A 258 -12.82 12.57 -6.73
N HIS A 259 -13.22 13.44 -7.66
CA HIS A 259 -12.60 13.59 -8.96
C HIS A 259 -11.81 14.90 -9.04
N TYR A 260 -10.60 14.82 -9.58
CA TYR A 260 -9.75 15.99 -9.75
C TYR A 260 -10.14 16.79 -10.99
N ASP A 261 -10.44 18.08 -10.79
CA ASP A 261 -10.66 19.00 -11.88
C ASP A 261 -9.36 19.74 -12.22
N ALA A 262 -8.78 19.41 -13.37
CA ALA A 262 -7.52 19.99 -13.82
C ALA A 262 -7.63 21.48 -14.18
N VAL A 263 -8.82 21.98 -14.51
CA VAL A 263 -9.05 23.39 -14.84
C VAL A 263 -9.06 24.25 -13.58
N THR A 264 -9.84 23.85 -12.57
CA THR A 264 -9.92 24.56 -11.30
C THR A 264 -8.83 24.19 -10.31
N LYS A 265 -8.09 23.09 -10.60
CA LYS A 265 -7.09 22.47 -9.72
C LYS A 265 -7.67 22.09 -8.35
N THR A 266 -8.90 21.63 -8.35
CA THR A 266 -9.63 21.25 -7.14
C THR A 266 -10.21 19.85 -7.27
N TRP A 267 -10.55 19.24 -6.12
CA TRP A 267 -11.18 17.94 -6.04
C TRP A 267 -12.68 18.11 -5.80
N HIS A 268 -13.49 17.37 -6.52
CA HIS A 268 -14.94 17.43 -6.44
C HIS A 268 -15.58 16.05 -6.34
N HIS A 269 -16.71 15.96 -5.62
CA HIS A 269 -17.59 14.82 -5.68
C HIS A 269 -18.54 14.97 -6.89
N HIS A 270 -18.68 13.92 -7.67
CA HIS A 270 -19.65 13.85 -8.76
C HIS A 270 -20.81 12.93 -8.38
N GLY A 271 -22.06 13.44 -8.50
CA GLY A 271 -23.29 12.68 -8.33
C GLY A 271 -24.00 12.94 -7.01
N GLU A 272 -25.27 12.52 -6.95
CA GLU A 272 -26.17 12.74 -5.82
C GLU A 272 -25.85 11.86 -4.61
N ALA A 273 -25.19 10.73 -4.84
CA ALA A 273 -24.73 9.84 -3.78
C ALA A 273 -23.22 9.95 -3.68
N CYS A 274 -22.72 10.51 -2.58
CA CYS A 274 -21.30 10.42 -2.24
C CYS A 274 -20.94 8.95 -2.11
N GLU A 275 -20.32 8.39 -3.14
CA GLU A 275 -19.77 7.04 -3.07
C GLU A 275 -18.65 7.05 -2.04
N THR A 276 -18.75 6.16 -1.05
CA THR A 276 -17.80 6.03 0.03
C THR A 276 -17.21 4.64 0.05
N LEU A 277 -16.08 4.48 0.73
CA LEU A 277 -15.50 3.16 0.94
C LEU A 277 -16.51 2.23 1.62
N ALA A 278 -17.17 2.72 2.65
CA ALA A 278 -18.17 1.95 3.38
C ALA A 278 -19.39 1.57 2.51
N GLY A 279 -19.74 2.42 1.55
CA GLY A 279 -20.83 2.15 0.60
C GLY A 279 -20.51 0.98 -0.35
N TYR A 280 -19.25 0.82 -0.72
CA TYR A 280 -18.79 -0.27 -1.58
C TYR A 280 -18.53 -1.58 -0.84
N LEU A 281 -18.46 -1.54 0.48
CA LEU A 281 -18.05 -2.69 1.28
C LEU A 281 -18.81 -3.98 0.97
N PRO A 282 -20.17 -3.98 0.86
CA PRO A 282 -20.90 -5.22 0.54
C PRO A 282 -20.46 -5.85 -0.79
N GLN A 283 -20.24 -5.02 -1.82
CA GLN A 283 -19.77 -5.49 -3.13
C GLN A 283 -18.37 -6.09 -3.04
N TRP A 284 -17.49 -5.45 -2.31
CA TRP A 284 -16.12 -5.91 -2.15
C TRP A 284 -16.03 -7.23 -1.40
N LEU A 285 -16.79 -7.36 -0.31
CA LEU A 285 -16.82 -8.61 0.45
C LEU A 285 -17.35 -9.77 -0.42
N ALA A 286 -18.40 -9.53 -1.19
CA ALA A 286 -18.94 -10.52 -2.12
C ALA A 286 -17.94 -10.90 -3.22
N ALA A 287 -17.06 -9.99 -3.60
CA ALA A 287 -16.01 -10.19 -4.61
C ALA A 287 -14.71 -10.78 -4.03
N GLY A 288 -14.68 -11.14 -2.74
CA GLY A 288 -13.51 -11.80 -2.11
C GLY A 288 -12.52 -10.88 -1.42
N ALA A 289 -12.83 -9.59 -1.29
CA ALA A 289 -11.96 -8.67 -0.56
C ALA A 289 -11.96 -9.00 0.93
N LYS A 290 -10.77 -9.05 1.52
CA LYS A 290 -10.54 -9.35 2.93
C LYS A 290 -9.65 -8.32 3.62
N LEU A 291 -8.93 -7.48 2.86
CA LEU A 291 -8.14 -6.37 3.37
C LEU A 291 -8.64 -5.11 2.66
N ILE A 292 -9.14 -4.15 3.42
CA ILE A 292 -9.89 -3.02 2.86
C ILE A 292 -9.46 -1.73 3.52
N GLY A 293 -9.10 -0.75 2.71
CA GLY A 293 -8.72 0.59 3.16
C GLY A 293 -8.84 1.61 2.05
N GLY A 294 -8.01 2.63 2.08
CA GLY A 294 -8.04 3.70 1.09
C GLY A 294 -6.67 4.15 0.62
N CYS A 295 -6.62 4.76 -0.55
CA CYS A 295 -5.44 5.37 -1.13
C CYS A 295 -5.65 6.90 -1.25
N CYS A 296 -5.32 7.51 -2.38
CA CYS A 296 -5.35 8.97 -2.52
C CYS A 296 -6.67 9.61 -2.05
N ARG A 297 -6.54 10.69 -1.30
CA ARG A 297 -7.65 11.51 -0.79
C ARG A 297 -8.58 10.84 0.23
N THR A 298 -8.29 9.62 0.65
CA THR A 298 -9.04 8.99 1.75
C THR A 298 -8.52 9.49 3.10
N THR A 299 -9.39 9.48 4.11
CA THR A 299 -9.16 10.15 5.39
C THR A 299 -9.41 9.20 6.57
N PRO A 300 -9.00 9.55 7.80
CA PRO A 300 -9.38 8.80 8.98
C PRO A 300 -10.89 8.62 9.14
N LYS A 301 -11.69 9.58 8.69
CA LYS A 301 -13.14 9.47 8.71
C LYS A 301 -13.62 8.30 7.84
N ASP A 302 -13.07 8.17 6.63
CA ASP A 302 -13.40 7.05 5.73
C ASP A 302 -13.08 5.70 6.39
N ILE A 303 -11.95 5.63 7.07
CA ILE A 303 -11.51 4.41 7.76
C ILE A 303 -12.40 4.11 8.98
N ALA A 304 -12.81 5.14 9.72
CA ALA A 304 -13.73 4.98 10.84
C ALA A 304 -15.08 4.42 10.38
N GLU A 305 -15.58 4.86 9.23
CA GLU A 305 -16.82 4.35 8.64
C GLU A 305 -16.70 2.88 8.25
N LEU A 306 -15.55 2.45 7.69
CA LEU A 306 -15.27 1.04 7.44
C LEU A 306 -15.21 0.23 8.72
N ASN A 307 -14.50 0.72 9.73
CA ASN A 307 -14.36 0.04 11.01
C ASN A 307 -15.70 -0.17 11.70
N ALA A 308 -16.63 0.76 11.56
CA ALA A 308 -17.97 0.64 12.14
C ALA A 308 -18.76 -0.55 11.58
N LYS A 309 -18.35 -1.08 10.42
CA LYS A 309 -19.01 -2.22 9.75
C LYS A 309 -18.25 -3.54 9.91
N ARG A 310 -17.17 -3.56 10.66
CA ARG A 310 -16.34 -4.74 10.92
C ARG A 310 -17.03 -5.75 11.84
#